data_d6d70432519577a0d94976ed9738d3fe
#
_entry.id   d6d70432519577a0d94976ed9738d3fe
#
_cell.length_a   1.000
_cell.length_b   1.000
_cell.length_c   1.000
_cell.angle_alpha   90.00
_cell.angle_beta   90.00
_cell.angle_gamma   90.00
#
_symmetry.space_group_name_H-M   'P 1'
#
loop_
_entity.id
_entity.type
_entity.pdbx_description
1 polymer ?
#
loop_
_entity_poly.entity_id
_entity_poly.type
_entity_poly.pdbx_seq_one_letter_code
_entity_poly.pdbx_strand_id
1 'polypeptide(L)'
;LGTMDDFDELAKAAHARDIKVVVDIVPNHSSNLHEWFKAALAAEPGSPERDRYIFRDGKGPNGDQPPTNWENHFGGPAWTRVPDGQWYLHMFTKEQPDWNWNNREVRDDFLRTLRFWLDHGADGFRVDVAHGLAKDLDRDDLDDYVVWCTNDQPEDGSHPVIDRDEVHDIYHEWRKVFNEYNPPAFAVAEAWVRPSRQHLYASPDDLGQIFNFEFAKKDWIRDDMHL
;
A
#
# COMPACT_ATOMS: atom_id res chain seq x y z
N LEU A 1 -19.45 0.31 12.73
CA LEU A 1 -20.13 -0.25 11.58
C LEU A 1 -20.72 -1.65 11.86
N GLY A 2 -20.48 -2.27 12.98
CA GLY A 2 -20.93 -3.62 13.30
C GLY A 2 -19.83 -4.43 14.01
N THR A 3 -20.12 -5.69 14.24
CA THR A 3 -19.23 -6.68 14.85
C THR A 3 -18.71 -7.65 13.80
N MET A 4 -17.80 -8.55 14.17
CA MET A 4 -17.39 -9.63 13.27
C MET A 4 -18.53 -10.61 13.00
N ASP A 5 -19.41 -10.85 13.97
CA ASP A 5 -20.60 -11.69 13.76
C ASP A 5 -21.53 -11.10 12.67
N ASP A 6 -21.67 -9.76 12.62
CA ASP A 6 -22.44 -9.08 11.56
C ASP A 6 -21.79 -9.26 10.19
N PHE A 7 -20.46 -9.26 10.13
CA PHE A 7 -19.71 -9.52 8.88
C PHE A 7 -19.89 -10.98 8.43
N ASP A 8 -19.79 -11.94 9.35
CA ASP A 8 -19.98 -13.36 9.06
C ASP A 8 -21.41 -13.64 8.54
N GLU A 9 -22.42 -12.99 9.13
CA GLU A 9 -23.80 -13.06 8.63
C GLU A 9 -23.93 -12.44 7.23
N LEU A 10 -23.30 -11.30 6.98
CA LEU A 10 -23.27 -10.65 5.66
C LEU A 10 -22.65 -11.57 4.61
N ALA A 11 -21.46 -12.13 4.88
CA ALA A 11 -20.76 -13.02 3.98
C ALA A 11 -21.61 -14.26 3.65
N LYS A 12 -22.18 -14.90 4.66
CA LYS A 12 -23.09 -16.03 4.50
C LYS A 12 -24.32 -15.69 3.67
N ALA A 13 -24.94 -14.53 3.90
CA ALA A 13 -26.13 -14.11 3.15
C ALA A 13 -25.81 -13.74 1.69
N ALA A 14 -24.62 -13.20 1.42
CA ALA A 14 -24.12 -12.94 0.08
C ALA A 14 -23.88 -14.25 -0.69
N HIS A 15 -23.17 -15.19 -0.08
CA HIS A 15 -22.86 -16.50 -0.67
C HIS A 15 -24.14 -17.32 -0.97
N ALA A 16 -25.16 -17.21 -0.12
CA ALA A 16 -26.47 -17.86 -0.38
C ALA A 16 -27.18 -17.32 -1.63
N ARG A 17 -26.66 -16.23 -2.23
CA ARG A 17 -27.15 -15.58 -3.46
C ARG A 17 -26.13 -15.57 -4.59
N ASP A 18 -25.08 -16.37 -4.47
CA ASP A 18 -23.95 -16.44 -5.41
C ASP A 18 -23.22 -15.06 -5.57
N ILE A 19 -23.24 -14.23 -4.52
CA ILE A 19 -22.55 -12.95 -4.49
C ILE A 19 -21.22 -13.13 -3.75
N LYS A 20 -20.13 -12.69 -4.36
CA LYS A 20 -18.78 -12.69 -3.77
C LYS A 20 -18.58 -11.46 -2.90
N VAL A 21 -17.87 -11.62 -1.78
CA VAL A 21 -17.52 -10.55 -0.85
C VAL A 21 -16.06 -10.18 -1.03
N VAL A 22 -15.83 -8.94 -1.45
CA VAL A 22 -14.49 -8.37 -1.62
C VAL A 22 -14.25 -7.32 -0.54
N VAL A 23 -13.19 -7.49 0.25
CA VAL A 23 -12.83 -6.56 1.33
C VAL A 23 -11.78 -5.59 0.82
N ASP A 24 -11.97 -4.31 1.12
CA ASP A 24 -10.95 -3.29 0.86
C ASP A 24 -9.86 -3.38 1.94
N ILE A 25 -8.60 -3.48 1.53
CA ILE A 25 -7.44 -3.43 2.42
C ILE A 25 -6.52 -2.28 2.01
N VAL A 26 -5.95 -1.61 3.02
CA VAL A 26 -5.10 -0.43 2.85
C VAL A 26 -3.70 -0.75 3.37
N PRO A 27 -2.84 -1.37 2.54
CA PRO A 27 -1.56 -1.87 3.03
C PRO A 27 -0.43 -0.84 3.02
N ASN A 28 -0.59 0.31 2.37
CA ASN A 28 0.48 1.32 2.30
C ASN A 28 0.75 1.97 3.66
N HIS A 29 -0.27 2.21 4.47
CA HIS A 29 -0.17 2.96 5.72
C HIS A 29 -1.14 2.44 6.79
N SER A 30 -0.97 2.87 8.02
CA SER A 30 -1.93 2.64 9.11
C SER A 30 -2.56 3.95 9.57
N SER A 31 -3.52 3.85 10.49
CA SER A 31 -3.92 5.00 11.30
C SER A 31 -2.79 5.36 12.28
N ASN A 32 -2.59 6.65 12.56
CA ASN A 32 -1.73 7.12 13.65
C ASN A 32 -2.24 6.69 15.05
N LEU A 33 -3.48 6.18 15.13
CA LEU A 33 -4.05 5.60 16.34
C LEU A 33 -3.76 4.09 16.47
N HIS A 34 -3.13 3.48 15.46
CA HIS A 34 -2.73 2.07 15.51
C HIS A 34 -1.75 1.84 16.67
N GLU A 35 -1.89 0.73 17.36
CA GLU A 35 -1.06 0.42 18.54
C GLU A 35 0.43 0.35 18.21
N TRP A 36 0.78 -0.17 17.04
CA TRP A 36 2.17 -0.24 16.60
C TRP A 36 2.76 1.14 16.32
N PHE A 37 1.98 2.09 15.77
CA PHE A 37 2.49 3.45 15.57
C PHE A 37 2.70 4.19 16.90
N LYS A 38 1.78 4.00 17.86
CA LYS A 38 1.94 4.54 19.20
C LYS A 38 3.19 3.97 19.90
N ALA A 39 3.42 2.66 19.74
CA ALA A 39 4.63 2.02 20.24
C ALA A 39 5.89 2.57 19.55
N ALA A 40 5.86 2.75 18.22
CA ALA A 40 6.97 3.33 17.46
C ALA A 40 7.30 4.77 17.92
N LEU A 41 6.28 5.60 18.20
CA LEU A 41 6.49 6.95 18.73
C LEU A 41 7.06 6.98 20.14
N ALA A 42 6.78 5.97 20.97
CA ALA A 42 7.27 5.85 22.33
C ALA A 42 8.66 5.19 22.43
N ALA A 43 9.12 4.53 21.37
CA ALA A 43 10.37 3.79 21.34
C ALA A 43 11.54 4.67 20.86
N GLU A 44 12.74 4.26 21.21
CA GLU A 44 13.97 4.95 20.80
C GLU A 44 14.24 4.75 19.28
N PRO A 45 14.92 5.71 18.62
CA PRO A 45 15.41 5.55 17.26
C PRO A 45 16.19 4.23 17.06
N GLY A 46 15.88 3.51 15.96
CA GLY A 46 16.51 2.22 15.66
C GLY A 46 15.95 1.01 16.41
N SER A 47 14.92 1.18 17.24
CA SER A 47 14.22 0.07 17.89
C SER A 47 13.40 -0.76 16.91
N PRO A 48 13.11 -2.04 17.21
CA PRO A 48 12.24 -2.88 16.39
C PRO A 48 10.82 -2.30 16.19
N GLU A 49 10.27 -1.64 17.21
CA GLU A 49 8.96 -0.98 17.15
C GLU A 49 8.96 0.14 16.13
N ARG A 50 10.05 0.93 16.10
CA ARG A 50 10.19 2.04 15.14
C ARG A 50 10.44 1.56 13.72
N ASP A 51 11.12 0.43 13.54
CA ASP A 51 11.41 -0.16 12.23
C ASP A 51 10.16 -0.69 11.49
N ARG A 52 9.02 -0.81 12.17
CA ARG A 52 7.73 -1.12 11.50
C ARG A 52 7.23 -0.01 10.60
N TYR A 53 7.70 1.21 10.80
CA TYR A 53 7.35 2.40 10.04
C TYR A 53 8.61 3.05 9.46
N ILE A 54 8.42 3.97 8.54
CA ILE A 54 9.53 4.66 7.89
C ILE A 54 9.87 5.91 8.68
N PHE A 55 10.97 5.82 9.45
CA PHE A 55 11.57 6.95 10.15
C PHE A 55 12.95 7.28 9.57
N ARG A 56 13.30 8.56 9.51
CA ARG A 56 14.60 9.05 9.07
C ARG A 56 15.04 10.26 9.89
N ASP A 57 16.34 10.47 9.98
CA ASP A 57 16.90 11.71 10.50
C ASP A 57 16.66 12.86 9.52
N GLY A 58 16.42 14.05 10.04
CA GLY A 58 16.25 15.24 9.22
C GLY A 58 17.57 15.73 8.65
N LYS A 59 17.49 16.54 7.59
CA LYS A 59 18.62 17.27 7.00
C LYS A 59 18.97 18.51 7.84
N GLY A 60 20.15 19.10 7.56
CA GLY A 60 20.66 20.29 8.23
C GLY A 60 21.38 20.00 9.56
N PRO A 61 22.07 21.00 10.11
CA PRO A 61 22.93 20.83 11.29
C PRO A 61 22.19 20.36 12.54
N ASN A 62 20.89 20.63 12.63
CA ASN A 62 20.04 20.32 13.78
C ASN A 62 18.95 19.28 13.43
N GLY A 63 18.97 18.66 12.24
CA GLY A 63 17.92 17.76 11.79
C GLY A 63 16.54 18.44 11.67
N ASP A 64 16.51 19.75 11.44
CA ASP A 64 15.29 20.56 11.43
C ASP A 64 14.66 20.71 10.04
N GLN A 65 15.29 20.14 9.02
CA GLN A 65 14.74 20.02 7.67
C GLN A 65 14.29 18.59 7.40
N PRO A 66 13.20 18.39 6.63
CA PRO A 66 12.71 17.05 6.33
C PRO A 66 13.75 16.24 5.52
N PRO A 67 13.68 14.89 5.57
CA PRO A 67 14.59 14.01 4.83
C PRO A 67 14.56 14.21 3.31
N THR A 68 13.40 14.56 2.76
CA THR A 68 13.23 14.90 1.32
C THR A 68 12.31 16.10 1.16
N ASN A 69 12.27 16.66 -0.06
CA ASN A 69 11.38 17.77 -0.44
C ASN A 69 9.96 17.28 -0.81
N TRP A 70 9.61 16.05 -0.57
CA TRP A 70 8.37 15.45 -1.05
C TRP A 70 7.13 16.07 -0.44
N GLU A 71 6.10 16.20 -1.28
CA GLU A 71 4.75 16.53 -0.87
C GLU A 71 3.89 15.28 -0.79
N ASN A 72 2.94 15.25 0.14
CA ASN A 72 1.96 14.18 0.24
C ASN A 72 0.85 14.33 -0.80
N HIS A 73 0.02 13.30 -0.97
CA HIS A 73 -1.03 13.26 -2.00
C HIS A 73 -2.06 14.40 -1.93
N PHE A 74 -2.25 14.99 -0.75
CA PHE A 74 -3.24 16.07 -0.55
C PHE A 74 -2.62 17.47 -0.55
N GLY A 75 -1.33 17.59 -0.83
CA GLY A 75 -0.54 18.82 -0.74
C GLY A 75 -0.04 19.09 0.68
N GLY A 76 1.19 19.53 0.78
CA GLY A 76 1.90 19.69 2.04
C GLY A 76 3.00 18.63 2.21
N PRO A 77 3.85 18.77 3.26
CA PRO A 77 5.01 17.91 3.40
C PRO A 77 4.62 16.44 3.60
N ALA A 78 5.41 15.53 3.02
CA ALA A 78 5.26 14.07 3.22
C ALA A 78 5.94 13.57 4.49
N TRP A 79 6.56 14.44 5.26
CA TRP A 79 7.26 14.10 6.49
C TRP A 79 6.78 14.94 7.66
N THR A 80 6.62 14.28 8.81
CA THR A 80 6.31 14.95 10.08
C THR A 80 7.39 14.66 11.12
N ARG A 81 7.93 15.71 11.73
CA ARG A 81 8.94 15.63 12.77
C ARG A 81 8.33 15.16 14.09
N VAL A 82 9.02 14.25 14.77
CA VAL A 82 8.67 13.79 16.12
C VAL A 82 9.55 14.44 17.20
N PRO A 83 9.16 14.38 18.49
CA PRO A 83 9.86 15.11 19.55
C PRO A 83 11.33 14.76 19.75
N ASP A 84 11.75 13.54 19.40
CA ASP A 84 13.15 13.12 19.48
C ASP A 84 14.03 13.62 18.33
N GLY A 85 13.44 14.28 17.33
CA GLY A 85 14.15 14.90 16.21
C GLY A 85 14.08 14.13 14.91
N GLN A 86 13.67 12.85 14.89
CA GLN A 86 13.42 12.11 13.67
C GLN A 86 12.14 12.57 12.97
N TRP A 87 11.93 12.07 11.75
CA TRP A 87 10.78 12.34 10.91
C TRP A 87 10.20 11.01 10.44
N TYR A 88 8.86 10.89 10.44
CA TYR A 88 8.20 9.75 9.81
C TYR A 88 7.57 10.14 8.48
N LEU A 89 7.57 9.18 7.55
CA LEU A 89 6.96 9.33 6.22
C LEU A 89 5.45 9.10 6.29
N HIS A 90 4.71 9.95 5.57
CA HIS A 90 3.29 9.76 5.28
C HIS A 90 2.98 10.27 3.86
N MET A 91 2.88 9.35 2.93
CA MET A 91 2.57 9.69 1.52
C MET A 91 1.15 10.25 1.36
N PHE A 92 0.31 10.11 2.37
CA PHE A 92 -1.02 10.71 2.53
C PHE A 92 -1.01 11.72 3.69
N THR A 93 -2.03 11.75 4.55
CA THR A 93 -2.05 12.68 5.67
C THR A 93 -1.10 12.26 6.79
N LYS A 94 -0.73 13.18 7.67
CA LYS A 94 0.10 12.88 8.86
C LYS A 94 -0.54 11.86 9.81
N GLU A 95 -1.86 11.66 9.71
CA GLU A 95 -2.58 10.62 10.43
C GLU A 95 -2.47 9.23 9.80
N GLN A 96 -1.77 9.12 8.66
CA GLN A 96 -1.62 7.90 7.87
C GLN A 96 -0.14 7.56 7.67
N PRO A 97 0.60 7.18 8.74
CA PRO A 97 2.02 6.84 8.64
C PRO A 97 2.25 5.61 7.77
N ASP A 98 3.24 5.68 6.91
CA ASP A 98 3.59 4.61 5.97
C ASP A 98 4.32 3.47 6.66
N TRP A 99 3.90 2.23 6.33
CA TRP A 99 4.55 1.01 6.76
C TRP A 99 5.94 0.84 6.12
N ASN A 100 6.85 0.23 6.87
CA ASN A 100 8.11 -0.26 6.33
C ASN A 100 7.96 -1.71 5.81
N TRP A 101 7.69 -1.87 4.54
CA TRP A 101 7.52 -3.18 3.90
C TRP A 101 8.82 -3.99 3.75
N ASN A 102 9.99 -3.40 4.05
CA ASN A 102 11.23 -4.15 4.22
C ASN A 102 11.27 -4.91 5.55
N ASN A 103 10.42 -4.53 6.51
CA ASN A 103 10.32 -5.19 7.81
C ASN A 103 9.51 -6.49 7.69
N ARG A 104 10.11 -7.62 8.10
CA ARG A 104 9.47 -8.94 8.02
C ARG A 104 8.22 -9.05 8.90
N GLU A 105 8.21 -8.41 10.06
CA GLU A 105 7.06 -8.43 10.97
C GLU A 105 5.83 -7.77 10.35
N VAL A 106 6.01 -6.68 9.60
CA VAL A 106 4.94 -6.03 8.83
C VAL A 106 4.38 -6.98 7.77
N ARG A 107 5.26 -7.62 6.98
CA ARG A 107 4.83 -8.62 5.98
C ARG A 107 4.05 -9.76 6.61
N ASP A 108 4.55 -10.33 7.69
CA ASP A 108 3.91 -11.46 8.39
C ASP A 108 2.55 -11.08 8.97
N ASP A 109 2.40 -9.83 9.45
CA ASP A 109 1.12 -9.34 9.96
C ASP A 109 0.07 -9.22 8.86
N PHE A 110 0.46 -8.71 7.69
CA PHE A 110 -0.45 -8.69 6.55
C PHE A 110 -0.83 -10.09 6.06
N LEU A 111 0.07 -11.07 6.07
CA LEU A 111 -0.29 -12.46 5.77
C LEU A 111 -1.32 -13.03 6.76
N ARG A 112 -1.23 -12.65 8.06
CA ARG A 112 -2.26 -12.99 9.06
C ARG A 112 -3.58 -12.28 8.79
N THR A 113 -3.52 -10.99 8.45
CA THR A 113 -4.69 -10.18 8.12
C THR A 113 -5.45 -10.73 6.91
N LEU A 114 -4.74 -11.15 5.86
CA LEU A 114 -5.38 -11.78 4.69
C LEU A 114 -6.13 -13.06 5.09
N ARG A 115 -5.47 -13.96 5.85
CA ARG A 115 -6.12 -15.20 6.33
C ARG A 115 -7.31 -14.90 7.23
N PHE A 116 -7.19 -13.92 8.12
CA PHE A 116 -8.29 -13.51 9.00
C PHE A 116 -9.57 -13.18 8.21
N TRP A 117 -9.48 -12.34 7.17
CA TRP A 117 -10.65 -11.98 6.37
C TRP A 117 -11.17 -13.14 5.53
N LEU A 118 -10.28 -13.97 4.96
CA LEU A 118 -10.67 -15.13 4.17
C LEU A 118 -11.36 -16.20 5.04
N ASP A 119 -10.88 -16.41 6.25
CA ASP A 119 -11.49 -17.33 7.23
C ASP A 119 -12.89 -16.86 7.68
N HIS A 120 -13.15 -15.55 7.65
CA HIS A 120 -14.45 -14.94 7.92
C HIS A 120 -15.35 -14.81 6.68
N GLY A 121 -14.95 -15.39 5.55
CA GLY A 121 -15.79 -15.49 4.36
C GLY A 121 -15.62 -14.39 3.32
N ALA A 122 -14.56 -13.60 3.38
CA ALA A 122 -14.14 -12.81 2.22
C ALA A 122 -13.72 -13.75 1.09
N ASP A 123 -14.05 -13.41 -0.15
CA ASP A 123 -13.63 -14.15 -1.35
C ASP A 123 -12.38 -13.56 -1.99
N GLY A 124 -12.07 -12.31 -1.64
CA GLY A 124 -10.92 -11.59 -2.19
C GLY A 124 -10.79 -10.18 -1.66
N PHE A 125 -9.88 -9.42 -2.27
CA PHE A 125 -9.51 -8.09 -1.79
C PHE A 125 -9.49 -7.04 -2.90
N ARG A 126 -9.85 -5.81 -2.58
CA ARG A 126 -9.38 -4.62 -3.29
C ARG A 126 -8.18 -4.07 -2.55
N VAL A 127 -7.05 -3.93 -3.22
CA VAL A 127 -5.79 -3.48 -2.62
C VAL A 127 -5.58 -2.01 -2.93
N ASP A 128 -5.74 -1.18 -1.91
CA ASP A 128 -5.54 0.27 -1.98
C ASP A 128 -4.06 0.60 -2.15
N VAL A 129 -3.73 1.60 -2.99
CA VAL A 129 -2.35 2.06 -3.24
C VAL A 129 -1.38 0.91 -3.52
N ALA A 130 -1.81 -0.07 -4.31
CA ALA A 130 -1.04 -1.30 -4.54
C ALA A 130 0.37 -1.06 -5.12
N HIS A 131 0.62 0.07 -5.75
CA HIS A 131 1.89 0.46 -6.35
C HIS A 131 2.88 1.13 -5.37
N GLY A 132 2.45 1.40 -4.13
CA GLY A 132 3.18 2.24 -3.18
C GLY A 132 3.90 1.52 -2.04
N LEU A 133 3.82 0.17 -1.94
CA LEU A 133 4.29 -0.55 -0.75
C LEU A 133 5.82 -0.59 -0.66
N ALA A 134 6.48 -0.99 -1.73
CA ALA A 134 7.95 -1.08 -1.76
C ALA A 134 8.59 0.31 -1.90
N LYS A 135 9.54 0.62 -1.04
CA LYS A 135 10.25 1.90 -1.04
C LYS A 135 11.75 1.69 -0.88
N ASP A 136 12.54 2.42 -1.68
CA ASP A 136 13.99 2.49 -1.59
C ASP A 136 14.38 3.93 -1.23
N LEU A 137 14.71 4.13 0.04
CA LEU A 137 15.04 5.44 0.59
C LEU A 137 16.53 5.60 0.90
N ASP A 138 17.34 4.60 0.55
CA ASP A 138 18.79 4.61 0.79
C ASP A 138 19.53 5.09 -0.48
N ARG A 139 19.08 6.24 -1.02
CA ARG A 139 19.55 6.86 -2.26
C ARG A 139 19.84 8.35 -2.03
N ASP A 140 20.76 8.90 -2.79
CA ASP A 140 21.14 10.33 -2.71
C ASP A 140 20.27 11.22 -3.61
N ASP A 141 19.54 10.65 -4.57
CA ASP A 141 18.76 11.34 -5.61
C ASP A 141 17.26 11.48 -5.29
N LEU A 142 16.85 11.26 -4.06
CA LEU A 142 15.42 11.24 -3.68
C LEU A 142 14.69 12.54 -3.99
N ASP A 143 15.38 13.69 -3.83
CA ASP A 143 14.78 15.02 -4.07
C ASP A 143 14.55 15.31 -5.56
N ASP A 144 15.06 14.47 -6.47
CA ASP A 144 14.87 14.59 -7.92
C ASP A 144 13.54 13.97 -8.39
N TYR A 145 12.84 13.22 -7.51
CA TYR A 145 11.61 12.51 -7.85
C TYR A 145 10.36 13.23 -7.36
N VAL A 146 9.34 13.26 -8.24
CA VAL A 146 7.98 13.71 -7.90
C VAL A 146 7.13 12.49 -7.59
N VAL A 147 6.66 12.39 -6.35
CA VAL A 147 6.04 11.16 -5.83
C VAL A 147 4.60 10.88 -6.27
N TRP A 148 3.91 11.85 -6.89
CA TRP A 148 2.50 11.69 -7.33
C TRP A 148 2.26 11.95 -8.82
N CYS A 149 3.32 11.95 -9.63
CA CYS A 149 3.21 12.14 -11.07
C CYS A 149 3.21 10.79 -11.80
N THR A 150 2.07 10.39 -12.36
CA THR A 150 1.97 9.14 -13.13
C THR A 150 2.58 9.23 -14.53
N ASN A 151 2.70 10.44 -15.10
CA ASN A 151 3.16 10.61 -16.49
C ASN A 151 4.69 10.64 -16.62
N ASP A 152 5.40 11.00 -15.57
CA ASP A 152 6.86 11.14 -15.57
C ASP A 152 7.57 10.01 -14.77
N GLN A 153 6.82 8.97 -14.38
CA GLN A 153 7.40 7.81 -13.71
C GLN A 153 8.26 7.00 -14.68
N PRO A 154 9.41 6.49 -14.19
CA PRO A 154 10.19 5.49 -14.93
C PRO A 154 9.32 4.25 -15.24
N GLU A 155 9.54 3.65 -16.43
CA GLU A 155 8.83 2.43 -16.84
C GLU A 155 9.57 1.14 -16.46
N ASP A 156 10.68 1.26 -15.73
CA ASP A 156 11.61 0.19 -15.40
C ASP A 156 11.59 -0.22 -13.92
N GLY A 157 10.63 0.28 -13.12
CA GLY A 157 10.52 -0.02 -11.69
C GLY A 157 11.58 0.67 -10.81
N SER A 158 12.33 1.64 -11.34
CA SER A 158 13.43 2.32 -10.63
C SER A 158 13.00 3.51 -9.76
N HIS A 159 11.72 3.91 -9.79
CA HIS A 159 11.21 4.99 -8.94
C HIS A 159 11.36 4.65 -7.46
N PRO A 160 11.78 5.59 -6.57
CA PRO A 160 12.09 5.26 -5.18
C PRO A 160 10.90 4.78 -4.35
N VAL A 161 9.65 5.19 -4.67
CA VAL A 161 8.48 4.91 -3.83
C VAL A 161 7.22 4.50 -4.58
N ILE A 162 7.26 4.42 -5.91
CA ILE A 162 6.10 4.08 -6.73
C ILE A 162 6.48 3.04 -7.78
N ASP A 163 5.63 2.01 -7.92
CA ASP A 163 5.72 0.99 -8.97
C ASP A 163 7.09 0.32 -9.06
N ARG A 164 7.67 0.02 -7.90
CA ARG A 164 8.94 -0.69 -7.79
C ARG A 164 8.75 -2.18 -8.07
N ASP A 165 9.75 -2.79 -8.71
CA ASP A 165 9.71 -4.23 -8.99
C ASP A 165 9.63 -5.07 -7.70
N GLU A 166 10.21 -4.61 -6.59
CA GLU A 166 10.18 -5.31 -5.30
C GLU A 166 8.77 -5.41 -4.68
N VAL A 167 7.78 -4.65 -5.16
CA VAL A 167 6.40 -4.80 -4.70
C VAL A 167 5.81 -6.16 -5.08
N HIS A 168 6.25 -6.73 -6.21
CA HIS A 168 5.79 -8.02 -6.69
C HIS A 168 6.26 -9.18 -5.79
N ASP A 169 7.40 -9.05 -5.10
CA ASP A 169 7.81 -10.04 -4.08
C ASP A 169 6.79 -10.12 -2.92
N ILE A 170 6.21 -8.98 -2.53
CA ILE A 170 5.15 -8.93 -1.52
C ILE A 170 3.90 -9.66 -2.03
N TYR A 171 3.50 -9.39 -3.26
CA TYR A 171 2.29 -9.99 -3.85
C TYR A 171 2.46 -11.47 -4.16
N HIS A 172 3.65 -11.92 -4.49
CA HIS A 172 3.97 -13.36 -4.59
C HIS A 172 3.80 -14.08 -3.22
N GLU A 173 4.12 -13.42 -2.11
CA GLU A 173 3.82 -13.96 -0.77
C GLU A 173 2.30 -14.01 -0.53
N TRP A 174 1.55 -12.98 -0.92
CA TRP A 174 0.09 -12.94 -0.78
C TRP A 174 -0.59 -13.99 -1.65
N ARG A 175 -0.12 -14.20 -2.87
CA ARG A 175 -0.62 -15.24 -3.78
C ARG A 175 -0.53 -16.63 -3.15
N LYS A 176 0.52 -16.92 -2.39
CA LYS A 176 0.64 -18.18 -1.67
C LYS A 176 -0.50 -18.34 -0.66
N VAL A 177 -0.86 -17.28 0.07
CA VAL A 177 -2.01 -17.29 0.99
C VAL A 177 -3.31 -17.49 0.22
N PHE A 178 -3.52 -16.78 -0.88
CA PHE A 178 -4.75 -16.92 -1.69
C PHE A 178 -4.94 -18.35 -2.19
N ASN A 179 -3.86 -19.03 -2.53
CA ASN A 179 -3.88 -20.41 -3.02
C ASN A 179 -4.08 -21.46 -1.89
N GLU A 180 -4.08 -21.06 -0.61
CA GLU A 180 -4.45 -21.96 0.50
C GLU A 180 -5.96 -22.26 0.51
N TYR A 181 -6.78 -21.44 -0.18
CA TYR A 181 -8.24 -21.53 -0.19
C TYR A 181 -8.76 -22.22 -1.46
N ASN A 182 -9.98 -22.76 -1.39
CA ASN A 182 -10.64 -23.45 -2.52
C ASN A 182 -12.10 -22.98 -2.67
N PRO A 183 -12.46 -22.25 -3.74
CA PRO A 183 -11.55 -21.78 -4.79
C PRO A 183 -10.49 -20.80 -4.25
N PRO A 184 -9.36 -20.63 -4.94
CA PRO A 184 -8.36 -19.64 -4.55
C PRO A 184 -8.96 -18.25 -4.45
N ALA A 185 -8.54 -17.49 -3.44
CA ALA A 185 -8.91 -16.08 -3.34
C ALA A 185 -8.31 -15.25 -4.48
N PHE A 186 -8.87 -14.07 -4.71
CA PHE A 186 -8.38 -13.15 -5.74
C PHE A 186 -8.16 -11.76 -5.16
N ALA A 187 -7.45 -10.91 -5.89
CA ALA A 187 -7.36 -9.51 -5.54
C ALA A 187 -7.40 -8.63 -6.80
N VAL A 188 -7.84 -7.38 -6.62
CA VAL A 188 -7.77 -6.35 -7.64
C VAL A 188 -6.93 -5.18 -7.13
N ALA A 189 -5.88 -4.85 -7.86
CA ALA A 189 -4.99 -3.74 -7.53
C ALA A 189 -5.62 -2.39 -7.88
N GLU A 190 -5.66 -1.48 -6.91
CA GLU A 190 -5.74 -0.06 -7.20
C GLU A 190 -4.30 0.45 -7.37
N ALA A 191 -3.82 0.44 -8.62
CA ALA A 191 -2.46 0.84 -8.96
C ALA A 191 -2.45 1.89 -10.07
N TRP A 192 -1.90 3.06 -9.75
CA TRP A 192 -1.72 4.18 -10.67
C TRP A 192 -0.34 4.05 -11.33
N VAL A 193 -0.26 3.15 -12.30
CA VAL A 193 0.98 2.80 -13.00
C VAL A 193 0.83 2.95 -14.50
N ARG A 194 1.95 3.00 -15.22
CA ARG A 194 1.94 3.04 -16.68
C ARG A 194 1.22 1.83 -17.27
N PRO A 195 0.51 1.98 -18.40
CA PRO A 195 -0.16 0.87 -19.07
C PRO A 195 0.77 -0.30 -19.38
N SER A 196 2.03 -0.01 -19.73
CA SER A 196 3.08 -1.02 -19.99
C SER A 196 3.39 -1.92 -18.79
N ARG A 197 3.08 -1.46 -17.56
CA ARG A 197 3.39 -2.18 -16.32
C ARG A 197 2.16 -2.82 -15.64
N GLN A 198 0.97 -2.50 -16.09
CA GLN A 198 -0.29 -3.03 -15.49
C GLN A 198 -0.33 -4.57 -15.50
N HIS A 199 0.25 -5.19 -16.53
CA HIS A 199 0.26 -6.64 -16.67
C HIS A 199 1.02 -7.36 -15.54
N LEU A 200 1.95 -6.68 -14.86
CA LEU A 200 2.69 -7.23 -13.73
C LEU A 200 1.74 -7.51 -12.55
N TYR A 201 0.92 -6.51 -12.18
CA TYR A 201 -0.07 -6.64 -11.11
C TYR A 201 -1.20 -7.63 -11.46
N ALA A 202 -1.57 -7.70 -12.74
CA ALA A 202 -2.61 -8.60 -13.23
C ALA A 202 -2.12 -10.04 -13.47
N SER A 203 -0.85 -10.32 -13.23
CA SER A 203 -0.28 -11.66 -13.35
C SER A 203 -0.98 -12.66 -12.42
N PRO A 204 -1.19 -13.92 -12.86
CA PRO A 204 -1.71 -14.99 -12.00
C PRO A 204 -0.85 -15.29 -10.78
N ASP A 205 0.46 -14.99 -10.84
CA ASP A 205 1.40 -15.19 -9.75
C ASP A 205 1.43 -14.00 -8.77
N ASP A 206 0.70 -12.94 -9.11
CA ASP A 206 0.58 -11.70 -8.35
C ASP A 206 -0.88 -11.52 -7.85
N LEU A 207 -1.46 -10.32 -7.93
CA LEU A 207 -2.83 -10.05 -7.46
C LEU A 207 -3.90 -10.64 -8.40
N GLY A 208 -3.61 -10.75 -9.69
CA GLY A 208 -4.47 -11.36 -10.71
C GLY A 208 -5.35 -10.38 -11.46
N GLN A 209 -5.64 -9.21 -10.91
CA GLN A 209 -6.43 -8.15 -11.54
C GLN A 209 -5.91 -6.77 -11.16
N ILE A 210 -6.19 -5.80 -12.02
CA ILE A 210 -5.89 -4.38 -11.81
C ILE A 210 -7.03 -3.51 -12.34
N PHE A 211 -7.28 -2.36 -11.72
CA PHE A 211 -8.21 -1.37 -12.26
C PHE A 211 -7.70 -0.76 -13.56
N ASN A 212 -8.55 -0.73 -14.58
CA ASN A 212 -8.25 -0.04 -15.83
C ASN A 212 -8.62 1.45 -15.72
N PHE A 213 -7.71 2.26 -15.14
CA PHE A 213 -7.93 3.70 -15.01
C PHE A 213 -7.87 4.44 -16.35
N GLU A 214 -7.17 3.93 -17.35
CA GLU A 214 -7.18 4.51 -18.69
C GLU A 214 -8.56 4.46 -19.31
N PHE A 215 -9.27 3.34 -19.15
CA PHE A 215 -10.67 3.23 -19.56
C PHE A 215 -11.60 4.08 -18.68
N ALA A 216 -11.41 4.08 -17.36
CA ALA A 216 -12.27 4.81 -16.43
C ALA A 216 -12.21 6.33 -16.60
N LYS A 217 -11.10 6.87 -17.15
CA LYS A 217 -10.92 8.29 -17.41
C LYS A 217 -11.45 8.74 -18.77
N LYS A 218 -11.87 7.81 -19.64
CA LYS A 218 -12.38 8.16 -20.98
C LYS A 218 -13.76 8.79 -20.89
N ASP A 219 -14.00 9.77 -21.74
CA ASP A 219 -15.34 10.29 -21.94
C ASP A 219 -16.26 9.19 -22.50
N TRP A 220 -17.53 9.23 -22.12
CA TRP A 220 -18.52 8.24 -22.56
C TRP A 220 -18.98 8.53 -24.00
N ILE A 221 -18.01 8.67 -24.94
CA ILE A 221 -18.23 8.87 -26.35
C ILE A 221 -17.55 7.74 -27.13
N ARG A 222 -18.18 7.39 -28.26
CA ARG A 222 -17.78 6.22 -29.06
C ARG A 222 -16.29 6.22 -29.43
N ASP A 223 -15.76 7.38 -29.87
CA ASP A 223 -14.42 7.48 -30.43
C ASP A 223 -13.33 7.37 -29.35
N ASP A 224 -13.67 7.67 -28.07
CA ASP A 224 -12.76 7.53 -26.92
C ASP A 224 -12.76 6.11 -26.32
N MET A 225 -13.75 5.28 -26.69
CA MET A 225 -13.90 3.90 -26.20
C MET A 225 -13.19 2.85 -27.07
N HIS A 226 -12.55 3.26 -28.16
CA HIS A 226 -11.69 2.39 -28.97
C HIS A 226 -10.27 2.43 -28.40
N LEU A 227 -9.91 1.38 -27.63
CA LEU A 227 -8.56 1.10 -27.13
C LEU A 227 -7.82 0.16 -28.08
#